data_0169cdac0becba9ffa112c602f776e3c
#
_entry.id   0169cdac0becba9ffa112c602f776e3c
#
_cell.length_a   1.000
_cell.length_b   1.000
_cell.length_c   1.000
_cell.angle_alpha   90.00
_cell.angle_beta   90.00
_cell.angle_gamma   90.00
#
_symmetry.space_group_name_H-M   'P 1'
#
loop_
_entity.id
_entity.type
_entity.pdbx_description
1 polymer ?
#
loop_
_entity_poly.entity_id
_entity_poly.type
_entity_poly.pdbx_seq_one_letter_code
_entity_poly.pdbx_strand_id
1 'polypeptide(L)'
;TSNNPIDFETTEAENGAVLVTYANHAYARGWTGKGSTALILDTGIDQDHPEFAGKVKYLWDAGYSTPYEDENGHGSHVAGIVSANKDGAGIHGIAYDADLAIAKIGEANGISLSAAKQALNWAKQYDDIVVANLSANTNYSSSYNSSMTDQGSGIFTNDHVVYGGSNYYNLEDPTTWKDVIPDELVLVVSAGNTDLGYVQNPATFASAVDSNNNLELDGRMLIAGNWNTSTQTIDGAKSGHVCKDYTTQCNDTYKTSDFYILAPGTNINSVNNGGGYTRMSGTSQAAPVVTGGVAIIHQLWPYMQGKNIAQLLLQTANKDLSNYSITTHGQGLLDLDKATQPVGELGISLTGRTGATASISGSVSISGVDDSVIASLSSISAIDDFDRDFKVDLTSMIKQNDNLMPLQSVYKKGDSWGVRLSNLDVKSLDNFSIGIESKEHFLIGYNQSIAGTALDLNLSYSKNKTNPWIDVLGVWGNVNSASAIDSNLTWANDNFWLQGGVMATNTDLTTGLVSDIDSLYSVYATTSWDEDNWRIYAGIKPKLIKGDIEFNLPNNVDENGVMHYSKNKTQVKNETTSFAGGSWHKEMNDYLLITDSIVDSGGEHYTSIVINKKF
;
A
#
# COMPACT_ATOMS: atom_id res chain seq x y z
N THR A 1 4.01 -23.98 -5.00
CA THR A 1 5.11 -23.50 -4.15
C THR A 1 4.56 -23.32 -2.75
N SER A 2 5.25 -23.84 -1.73
CA SER A 2 4.88 -23.67 -0.33
C SER A 2 5.03 -22.20 0.06
N ASN A 3 4.06 -21.66 0.83
CA ASN A 3 4.15 -20.34 1.43
C ASN A 3 4.54 -20.42 2.91
N ASN A 4 5.06 -21.57 3.35
CA ASN A 4 5.47 -21.76 4.74
C ASN A 4 6.98 -21.44 4.87
N PRO A 5 7.41 -20.47 5.70
CA PRO A 5 8.80 -20.12 5.90
C PRO A 5 9.70 -21.29 6.32
N ILE A 6 9.16 -22.27 7.05
CA ILE A 6 9.90 -23.47 7.50
C ILE A 6 10.41 -24.29 6.31
N ASP A 7 9.71 -24.33 5.19
CA ASP A 7 10.11 -25.10 4.01
C ASP A 7 11.37 -24.51 3.32
N PHE A 8 11.77 -23.31 3.73
CA PHE A 8 12.98 -22.63 3.26
C PHE A 8 14.13 -22.67 4.28
N GLU A 9 13.95 -23.35 5.40
CA GLU A 9 15.02 -23.67 6.35
C GLU A 9 15.77 -24.89 5.84
N THR A 10 16.83 -24.66 5.08
CA THR A 10 17.67 -25.73 4.51
C THR A 10 19.05 -25.75 5.15
N THR A 11 19.80 -26.84 4.98
CA THR A 11 21.20 -26.94 5.45
C THR A 11 22.09 -25.89 4.78
N GLU A 12 21.79 -25.45 3.57
CA GLU A 12 22.48 -24.36 2.89
C GLU A 12 22.28 -23.00 3.58
N ALA A 13 21.22 -22.84 4.39
CA ALA A 13 20.95 -21.62 5.15
C ALA A 13 21.82 -21.49 6.42
N GLU A 14 22.70 -22.41 6.69
CA GLU A 14 23.60 -22.41 7.89
C GLU A 14 24.64 -21.31 7.90
N ASN A 15 24.60 -20.33 7.00
CA ASN A 15 25.41 -19.13 7.12
C ASN A 15 25.05 -18.26 8.34
N GLY A 16 23.98 -18.63 9.08
CA GLY A 16 23.52 -17.97 10.30
C GLY A 16 22.74 -16.69 10.08
N ALA A 17 22.69 -16.18 8.85
CA ALA A 17 22.06 -14.88 8.55
C ALA A 17 20.58 -15.01 8.12
N VAL A 18 20.24 -16.08 7.41
CA VAL A 18 18.91 -16.25 6.79
C VAL A 18 17.78 -16.26 7.82
N LEU A 19 17.92 -17.04 8.90
CA LEU A 19 16.89 -17.17 9.94
C LEU A 19 16.79 -15.93 10.83
N VAL A 20 17.94 -15.34 11.17
CA VAL A 20 17.99 -14.17 12.07
C VAL A 20 17.43 -12.91 11.42
N THR A 21 17.54 -12.79 10.10
CA THR A 21 16.97 -11.67 9.33
C THR A 21 15.59 -11.97 8.78
N TYR A 22 15.02 -13.16 9.06
CA TYR A 22 13.76 -13.62 8.49
C TYR A 22 13.72 -13.62 6.95
N ALA A 23 14.87 -13.83 6.30
CA ALA A 23 14.93 -13.95 4.83
C ALA A 23 14.08 -15.13 4.31
N ASN A 24 14.00 -16.23 5.06
CA ASN A 24 13.13 -17.37 4.76
C ASN A 24 11.64 -16.97 4.65
N HIS A 25 11.17 -15.95 5.36
CA HIS A 25 9.82 -15.41 5.21
C HIS A 25 9.64 -14.67 3.87
N ALA A 26 10.65 -13.92 3.43
CA ALA A 26 10.67 -13.32 2.10
C ALA A 26 10.64 -14.41 1.01
N TYR A 27 11.44 -15.47 1.16
CA TYR A 27 11.47 -16.60 0.22
C TYR A 27 10.12 -17.33 0.11
N ALA A 28 9.41 -17.50 1.23
CA ALA A 28 8.07 -18.08 1.25
C ALA A 28 7.05 -17.28 0.43
N ARG A 29 7.29 -15.97 0.27
CA ARG A 29 6.51 -15.08 -0.58
C ARG A 29 7.02 -15.02 -2.03
N GLY A 30 8.14 -15.72 -2.35
CA GLY A 30 8.73 -15.76 -3.69
C GLY A 30 9.80 -14.69 -3.95
N TRP A 31 10.34 -14.06 -2.90
CA TRP A 31 11.28 -12.95 -3.00
C TRP A 31 12.71 -13.41 -2.68
N THR A 32 13.56 -13.45 -3.69
CA THR A 32 14.87 -14.09 -3.66
C THR A 32 15.99 -13.20 -4.22
N GLY A 33 15.64 -11.96 -4.61
CA GLY A 33 16.54 -11.00 -5.25
C GLY A 33 16.58 -11.10 -6.79
N LYS A 34 15.73 -11.92 -7.38
CA LYS A 34 15.71 -12.15 -8.83
C LYS A 34 15.47 -10.85 -9.61
N GLY A 35 16.30 -10.60 -10.64
CA GLY A 35 16.21 -9.41 -11.48
C GLY A 35 16.97 -8.20 -10.93
N SER A 36 17.57 -8.32 -9.74
CA SER A 36 18.46 -7.31 -9.16
C SER A 36 19.92 -7.72 -9.34
N THR A 37 20.81 -6.76 -9.57
CA THR A 37 22.26 -6.97 -9.60
C THR A 37 22.91 -6.23 -8.42
N ALA A 38 23.72 -6.92 -7.64
CA ALA A 38 24.49 -6.35 -6.53
C ALA A 38 25.95 -6.11 -6.97
N LEU A 39 26.41 -4.86 -6.84
CA LEU A 39 27.80 -4.49 -7.09
C LEU A 39 28.66 -4.76 -5.84
N ILE A 40 29.68 -5.60 -5.97
CA ILE A 40 30.65 -5.91 -4.92
C ILE A 40 31.92 -5.11 -5.18
N LEU A 41 32.18 -4.14 -4.31
CA LEU A 41 33.39 -3.27 -4.33
C LEU A 41 34.40 -3.85 -3.34
N ASP A 42 35.28 -4.78 -3.80
CA ASP A 42 36.15 -5.56 -2.92
C ASP A 42 37.45 -6.03 -3.61
N THR A 43 38.05 -7.12 -3.16
CA THR A 43 39.33 -7.67 -3.64
C THR A 43 39.20 -8.52 -4.91
N GLY A 44 38.00 -8.68 -5.48
CA GLY A 44 37.72 -9.51 -6.65
C GLY A 44 36.79 -10.67 -6.32
N ILE A 45 36.80 -11.72 -7.16
CA ILE A 45 35.94 -12.90 -7.01
C ILE A 45 36.68 -14.14 -7.56
N ASP A 46 36.53 -15.29 -6.90
CA ASP A 46 36.86 -16.61 -7.46
C ASP A 46 35.70 -17.08 -8.35
N GLN A 47 35.74 -16.70 -9.64
CA GLN A 47 34.67 -16.97 -10.59
C GLN A 47 34.46 -18.48 -10.87
N ASP A 48 35.47 -19.28 -10.65
CA ASP A 48 35.45 -20.74 -10.87
C ASP A 48 34.77 -21.50 -9.73
N HIS A 49 34.48 -20.83 -8.61
CA HIS A 49 33.76 -21.45 -7.50
C HIS A 49 32.31 -21.82 -7.89
N PRO A 50 31.84 -23.05 -7.60
CA PRO A 50 30.52 -23.53 -8.01
C PRO A 50 29.36 -22.61 -7.59
N GLU A 51 29.44 -21.98 -6.43
CA GLU A 51 28.46 -21.05 -5.88
C GLU A 51 28.22 -19.81 -6.76
N PHE A 52 29.14 -19.49 -7.66
CA PHE A 52 29.03 -18.35 -8.57
C PHE A 52 28.72 -18.75 -10.01
N ALA A 53 28.40 -20.02 -10.26
CA ALA A 53 28.07 -20.48 -11.61
C ALA A 53 26.85 -19.72 -12.16
N GLY A 54 27.07 -18.93 -13.23
CA GLY A 54 26.03 -18.12 -13.88
C GLY A 54 25.60 -16.85 -13.13
N LYS A 55 26.30 -16.45 -12.06
CA LYS A 55 25.98 -15.27 -11.23
C LYS A 55 26.62 -13.97 -11.68
N VAL A 56 27.87 -14.05 -12.16
CA VAL A 56 28.65 -12.85 -12.49
C VAL A 56 28.20 -12.29 -13.81
N LYS A 57 27.60 -11.11 -13.79
CA LYS A 57 27.02 -10.44 -14.96
C LYS A 57 27.93 -9.35 -15.51
N TYR A 58 28.55 -8.58 -14.62
CA TYR A 58 29.40 -7.45 -14.98
C TYR A 58 30.72 -7.51 -14.20
N LEU A 59 31.80 -7.08 -14.87
CA LEU A 59 33.16 -7.09 -14.32
C LEU A 59 33.85 -5.76 -14.58
N TRP A 60 34.52 -5.23 -13.57
CA TRP A 60 35.35 -4.03 -13.61
C TRP A 60 36.55 -4.19 -12.68
N ASP A 61 37.68 -3.64 -13.04
CA ASP A 61 38.84 -3.56 -12.14
C ASP A 61 39.60 -2.23 -12.30
N ALA A 62 40.37 -1.88 -11.29
CA ALA A 62 41.16 -0.66 -11.25
C ALA A 62 42.52 -0.75 -11.97
N GLY A 63 42.74 -1.79 -12.78
CA GLY A 63 43.97 -2.01 -13.52
C GLY A 63 44.99 -2.87 -12.79
N TYR A 64 44.51 -3.84 -12.01
CA TYR A 64 45.35 -4.82 -11.30
C TYR A 64 45.95 -5.88 -12.25
N SER A 65 47.05 -6.54 -11.81
CA SER A 65 47.75 -7.53 -12.63
C SER A 65 46.96 -8.81 -12.87
N THR A 66 46.08 -9.14 -11.96
CA THR A 66 45.10 -10.26 -12.04
C THR A 66 43.69 -9.69 -12.07
N PRO A 67 43.20 -9.29 -13.26
CA PRO A 67 41.89 -8.68 -13.37
C PRO A 67 40.82 -9.58 -12.80
N TYR A 68 39.96 -9.02 -11.95
CA TYR A 68 38.79 -9.65 -11.32
C TYR A 68 39.06 -10.76 -10.31
N GLU A 69 40.21 -11.48 -10.43
CA GLU A 69 40.56 -12.58 -9.53
C GLU A 69 40.74 -12.13 -8.07
N ASP A 70 40.21 -12.91 -7.15
CA ASP A 70 40.32 -12.66 -5.71
C ASP A 70 41.49 -13.41 -5.12
N GLU A 71 42.66 -12.78 -5.07
CA GLU A 71 43.85 -13.37 -4.44
C GLU A 71 43.82 -13.30 -2.90
N ASN A 72 42.88 -12.55 -2.32
CA ASN A 72 42.74 -12.34 -0.88
C ASN A 72 41.70 -13.28 -0.25
N GLY A 73 40.61 -13.55 -0.95
CA GLY A 73 39.45 -14.33 -0.49
C GLY A 73 38.36 -13.52 0.19
N HIS A 74 38.59 -12.23 0.49
CA HIS A 74 37.58 -11.40 1.16
C HIS A 74 36.43 -11.07 0.23
N GLY A 75 36.68 -10.67 -1.00
CA GLY A 75 35.63 -10.33 -1.99
C GLY A 75 34.75 -11.53 -2.34
N SER A 76 35.36 -12.73 -2.53
CA SER A 76 34.62 -13.98 -2.76
C SER A 76 33.70 -14.32 -1.59
N HIS A 77 34.21 -14.17 -0.35
CA HIS A 77 33.43 -14.40 0.87
C HIS A 77 32.22 -13.44 0.95
N VAL A 78 32.44 -12.16 0.71
CA VAL A 78 31.39 -11.11 0.68
C VAL A 78 30.35 -11.39 -0.41
N ALA A 79 30.79 -11.69 -1.64
CA ALA A 79 29.91 -12.03 -2.76
C ALA A 79 29.02 -13.25 -2.48
N GLY A 80 29.59 -14.29 -1.82
CA GLY A 80 28.85 -15.49 -1.43
C GLY A 80 27.72 -15.21 -0.43
N ILE A 81 27.94 -14.32 0.54
CA ILE A 81 26.89 -13.89 1.49
C ILE A 81 25.75 -13.19 0.77
N VAL A 82 26.03 -12.40 -0.27
CA VAL A 82 24.99 -11.71 -1.06
C VAL A 82 24.21 -12.70 -1.90
N SER A 83 24.88 -13.52 -2.73
CA SER A 83 24.21 -14.22 -3.83
C SER A 83 24.84 -15.57 -4.23
N ALA A 84 25.44 -16.34 -3.30
CA ALA A 84 25.76 -17.72 -3.62
C ALA A 84 24.53 -18.51 -4.07
N ASN A 85 24.71 -19.45 -5.01
CA ASN A 85 23.63 -20.27 -5.58
C ASN A 85 22.89 -21.07 -4.50
N LYS A 86 21.58 -21.28 -4.72
CA LYS A 86 20.79 -22.21 -3.93
C LYS A 86 20.54 -23.47 -4.78
N ASP A 87 21.43 -24.45 -4.69
CA ASP A 87 21.44 -25.64 -5.56
C ASP A 87 21.41 -26.99 -4.82
N GLY A 88 21.30 -26.97 -3.49
CA GLY A 88 21.25 -28.14 -2.62
C GLY A 88 22.61 -28.51 -2.05
N ALA A 89 23.65 -27.71 -2.25
CA ALA A 89 25.01 -27.94 -1.76
C ALA A 89 25.62 -26.66 -1.19
N GLY A 90 26.53 -26.79 -0.22
CA GLY A 90 27.33 -25.70 0.29
C GLY A 90 26.53 -24.67 1.09
N ILE A 91 26.48 -23.43 0.58
CA ILE A 91 25.75 -22.31 1.19
C ILE A 91 24.94 -21.60 0.12
N HIS A 92 23.96 -20.80 0.53
CA HIS A 92 23.34 -19.86 -0.39
C HIS A 92 23.38 -18.42 0.17
N GLY A 93 23.36 -17.44 -0.73
CA GLY A 93 23.29 -16.02 -0.36
C GLY A 93 21.91 -15.59 0.16
N ILE A 94 21.87 -14.41 0.77
CA ILE A 94 20.60 -13.79 1.21
C ILE A 94 19.67 -13.51 0.01
N ALA A 95 20.23 -13.04 -1.10
CA ALA A 95 19.53 -12.83 -2.36
C ALA A 95 20.01 -13.84 -3.41
N TYR A 96 19.77 -15.11 -3.15
CA TYR A 96 20.37 -16.21 -3.92
C TYR A 96 19.98 -16.25 -5.42
N ASP A 97 19.01 -15.48 -5.88
CA ASP A 97 18.67 -15.34 -7.30
C ASP A 97 19.12 -13.97 -7.88
N ALA A 98 19.80 -13.12 -7.09
CA ALA A 98 20.37 -11.89 -7.62
C ALA A 98 21.62 -12.17 -8.46
N ASP A 99 21.87 -11.32 -9.45
CA ASP A 99 23.12 -11.27 -10.20
C ASP A 99 24.20 -10.49 -9.46
N LEU A 100 25.46 -10.69 -9.82
CA LEU A 100 26.62 -10.01 -9.27
C LEU A 100 27.30 -9.14 -10.34
N ALA A 101 27.62 -7.91 -9.96
CA ALA A 101 28.60 -7.06 -10.63
C ALA A 101 29.82 -7.01 -9.71
N ILE A 102 31.00 -7.31 -10.23
CA ILE A 102 32.24 -7.35 -9.44
C ILE A 102 33.15 -6.21 -9.86
N ALA A 103 33.54 -5.41 -8.89
CA ALA A 103 34.58 -4.38 -9.07
C ALA A 103 35.76 -4.66 -8.14
N LYS A 104 36.86 -5.10 -8.73
CA LYS A 104 38.10 -5.27 -7.98
C LYS A 104 38.73 -3.89 -7.73
N ILE A 105 38.64 -3.46 -6.48
CA ILE A 105 39.12 -2.13 -6.03
C ILE A 105 40.31 -2.24 -5.06
N GLY A 106 40.78 -3.43 -4.81
CA GLY A 106 41.91 -3.71 -3.89
C GLY A 106 42.51 -5.08 -4.04
N GLU A 107 43.60 -5.27 -3.30
CA GLU A 107 44.35 -6.52 -3.15
C GLU A 107 44.69 -6.75 -1.67
N ALA A 108 45.59 -7.72 -1.39
CA ALA A 108 46.04 -8.08 -0.04
C ALA A 108 46.54 -6.87 0.80
N ASN A 109 47.02 -5.82 0.15
CA ASN A 109 47.57 -4.63 0.81
C ASN A 109 46.54 -3.51 1.11
N GLY A 110 45.28 -3.71 0.76
CA GLY A 110 44.18 -2.77 1.06
C GLY A 110 43.33 -2.41 -0.14
N ILE A 111 42.27 -1.66 0.15
CA ILE A 111 41.23 -1.22 -0.79
C ILE A 111 41.37 0.26 -1.08
N SER A 112 41.15 0.67 -2.35
CA SER A 112 41.19 2.04 -2.79
C SER A 112 39.78 2.64 -2.86
N LEU A 113 39.47 3.64 -2.02
CA LEU A 113 38.19 4.37 -2.10
C LEU A 113 38.05 5.18 -3.40
N SER A 114 39.17 5.66 -3.97
CA SER A 114 39.17 6.29 -5.29
C SER A 114 38.76 5.31 -6.39
N ALA A 115 39.23 4.06 -6.34
CA ALA A 115 38.79 2.99 -7.25
C ALA A 115 37.29 2.64 -7.03
N ALA A 116 36.83 2.64 -5.79
CA ALA A 116 35.42 2.44 -5.48
C ALA A 116 34.51 3.50 -6.14
N LYS A 117 34.90 4.79 -6.10
CA LYS A 117 34.20 5.86 -6.81
C LYS A 117 34.19 5.67 -8.33
N GLN A 118 35.32 5.25 -8.91
CA GLN A 118 35.39 4.97 -10.35
C GLN A 118 34.49 3.81 -10.74
N ALA A 119 34.43 2.75 -9.92
CA ALA A 119 33.55 1.60 -10.11
C ALA A 119 32.07 1.97 -9.99
N LEU A 120 31.70 2.82 -9.02
CA LEU A 120 30.33 3.35 -8.89
C LEU A 120 29.96 4.20 -10.11
N ASN A 121 30.87 5.03 -10.61
CA ASN A 121 30.61 5.80 -11.83
C ASN A 121 30.49 4.91 -13.07
N TRP A 122 31.27 3.82 -13.14
CA TRP A 122 31.13 2.81 -14.19
C TRP A 122 29.77 2.09 -14.10
N ALA A 123 29.27 1.81 -12.89
CA ALA A 123 28.01 1.11 -12.66
C ALA A 123 26.79 1.87 -13.18
N LYS A 124 26.86 3.20 -13.33
CA LYS A 124 25.75 4.04 -13.85
C LYS A 124 25.26 3.67 -15.26
N GLN A 125 26.03 2.92 -16.02
CA GLN A 125 25.61 2.46 -17.35
C GLN A 125 24.67 1.26 -17.31
N TYR A 126 24.37 0.70 -16.12
CA TYR A 126 23.58 -0.51 -15.92
C TYR A 126 22.42 -0.23 -14.93
N ASP A 127 21.22 -0.15 -15.46
CA ASP A 127 20.02 0.22 -14.68
C ASP A 127 19.60 -0.88 -13.66
N ASP A 128 20.08 -2.11 -13.83
CA ASP A 128 19.80 -3.23 -12.95
C ASP A 128 20.77 -3.36 -11.77
N ILE A 129 21.83 -2.55 -11.71
CA ILE A 129 22.70 -2.45 -10.53
C ILE A 129 22.03 -1.52 -9.51
N VAL A 130 21.39 -2.11 -8.50
CA VAL A 130 20.50 -1.43 -7.56
C VAL A 130 21.08 -1.26 -6.16
N VAL A 131 22.14 -2.00 -5.86
CA VAL A 131 22.85 -1.94 -4.58
C VAL A 131 24.34 -2.13 -4.79
N ALA A 132 25.14 -1.39 -4.04
CA ALA A 132 26.58 -1.58 -3.97
C ALA A 132 26.99 -1.93 -2.53
N ASN A 133 27.84 -2.95 -2.39
CA ASN A 133 28.45 -3.35 -1.12
C ASN A 133 29.89 -2.86 -1.06
N LEU A 134 30.23 -2.10 -0.03
CA LEU A 134 31.59 -1.68 0.27
C LEU A 134 31.99 -2.15 1.67
N SER A 135 32.59 -3.35 1.74
CA SER A 135 33.06 -3.95 2.98
C SER A 135 34.47 -3.49 3.35
N ALA A 136 34.66 -2.17 3.35
CA ALA A 136 35.96 -1.56 3.60
C ALA A 136 35.84 -0.25 4.38
N ASN A 137 36.87 0.00 5.22
CA ASN A 137 37.00 1.23 5.98
C ASN A 137 38.44 1.73 5.94
N THR A 138 38.63 3.02 6.13
CA THR A 138 39.98 3.59 6.24
C THR A 138 40.60 3.28 7.59
N ASN A 139 41.81 2.73 7.58
CA ASN A 139 42.61 2.56 8.79
C ASN A 139 43.32 3.86 9.15
N TYR A 140 42.76 4.61 10.11
CA TYR A 140 43.47 5.74 10.70
C TYR A 140 44.37 5.24 11.84
N SER A 141 45.58 5.76 11.92
CA SER A 141 46.46 5.50 13.08
C SER A 141 45.82 6.04 14.35
N SER A 142 46.05 5.37 15.49
CA SER A 142 45.48 5.74 16.80
C SER A 142 45.75 7.18 17.24
N SER A 143 46.83 7.79 16.72
CA SER A 143 47.13 9.22 16.94
C SER A 143 46.23 10.18 16.18
N TYR A 144 45.56 9.73 15.11
CA TYR A 144 44.62 10.53 14.30
C TYR A 144 43.21 10.50 14.87
N ASN A 145 42.83 9.35 15.42
CA ASN A 145 41.51 9.15 16.00
C ASN A 145 41.23 9.96 17.28
N SER A 146 42.27 10.17 18.11
CA SER A 146 42.12 10.95 19.36
C SER A 146 41.87 12.43 19.13
N SER A 147 42.18 12.96 17.94
CA SER A 147 41.97 14.35 17.59
C SER A 147 40.66 14.60 16.83
N MET A 148 40.04 13.56 16.23
CA MET A 148 38.74 13.71 15.55
C MET A 148 37.53 13.54 16.49
N THR A 149 37.74 13.07 17.72
CA THR A 149 36.67 12.86 18.70
C THR A 149 36.05 14.15 19.26
N ASP A 150 36.66 15.32 18.97
CA ASP A 150 36.34 16.56 19.67
C ASP A 150 35.61 17.61 18.82
N GLN A 151 35.20 17.30 17.59
CA GLN A 151 34.56 18.29 16.73
C GLN A 151 33.21 17.79 16.20
N GLY A 152 32.16 18.32 16.79
CA GLY A 152 30.83 18.27 16.22
C GLY A 152 30.82 18.91 14.83
N SER A 153 29.96 18.37 13.93
CA SER A 153 29.70 18.85 12.56
C SER A 153 30.95 19.31 11.81
N GLY A 154 31.65 18.36 11.18
CA GLY A 154 32.64 18.71 10.18
C GLY A 154 31.93 19.39 8.99
N ILE A 155 32.06 20.71 8.88
CA ILE A 155 31.74 21.42 7.62
C ILE A 155 32.83 20.98 6.66
N PHE A 156 32.48 20.11 5.72
CA PHE A 156 33.37 19.73 4.63
C PHE A 156 33.41 20.87 3.64
N THR A 157 34.51 21.60 3.61
CA THR A 157 34.74 22.63 2.61
C THR A 157 35.88 22.19 1.69
N ASN A 158 35.58 21.99 0.41
CA ASN A 158 36.54 21.80 -0.67
C ASN A 158 37.84 21.07 -0.28
N ASP A 159 37.87 19.75 -0.42
CA ASP A 159 39.02 18.85 -0.36
C ASP A 159 39.75 18.68 0.98
N HIS A 160 39.30 19.27 2.08
CA HIS A 160 39.97 19.09 3.36
C HIS A 160 39.07 19.34 4.59
N VAL A 161 39.34 18.63 5.68
CA VAL A 161 38.79 18.93 6.99
C VAL A 161 39.69 19.91 7.69
N VAL A 162 39.16 21.06 8.13
CA VAL A 162 39.90 22.00 8.96
C VAL A 162 39.74 21.62 10.44
N TYR A 163 40.82 21.22 11.06
CA TYR A 163 40.85 20.93 12.49
C TYR A 163 41.93 21.77 13.20
N GLY A 164 41.57 22.49 14.25
CA GLY A 164 42.51 23.29 15.03
C GLY A 164 43.32 24.30 14.21
N GLY A 165 42.83 24.76 13.05
CA GLY A 165 43.53 25.65 12.13
C GLY A 165 44.54 24.96 11.20
N SER A 166 44.61 23.64 11.17
CA SER A 166 45.46 22.86 10.26
C SER A 166 44.63 22.09 9.23
N ASN A 167 45.05 22.16 7.96
CA ASN A 167 44.41 21.42 6.87
C ASN A 167 44.94 19.98 6.84
N TYR A 168 44.04 18.99 6.88
CA TYR A 168 44.36 17.58 6.74
C TYR A 168 43.92 17.12 5.34
N TYR A 169 44.89 16.82 4.48
CA TYR A 169 44.67 16.33 3.13
C TYR A 169 44.32 14.83 3.14
N ASN A 170 43.42 14.41 2.24
CA ASN A 170 43.01 13.04 1.93
C ASN A 170 41.91 12.42 2.81
N LEU A 171 40.97 13.19 3.31
CA LEU A 171 39.68 12.60 3.60
C LEU A 171 38.86 12.64 2.31
N GLU A 172 38.30 11.51 1.92
CA GLU A 172 37.35 11.46 0.83
C GLU A 172 36.18 12.42 1.16
N ASP A 173 35.86 13.30 0.23
CA ASP A 173 34.80 14.28 0.37
C ASP A 173 33.44 13.62 0.01
N PRO A 174 32.45 13.58 0.91
CA PRO A 174 31.12 13.00 0.62
C PRO A 174 30.45 13.65 -0.60
N THR A 175 30.73 14.93 -0.91
CA THR A 175 30.18 15.60 -2.09
C THR A 175 30.59 14.91 -3.38
N THR A 176 31.80 14.35 -3.44
CA THR A 176 32.30 13.61 -4.60
C THR A 176 31.67 12.22 -4.77
N TRP A 177 31.05 11.70 -3.72
CA TRP A 177 30.31 10.43 -3.77
C TRP A 177 28.89 10.63 -4.28
N LYS A 178 28.28 11.76 -3.99
CA LYS A 178 26.94 12.14 -4.49
C LYS A 178 26.85 12.00 -6.01
N ASP A 179 27.88 12.50 -6.71
CA ASP A 179 27.89 12.52 -8.16
C ASP A 179 28.07 11.13 -8.79
N VAL A 180 28.55 10.14 -8.06
CA VAL A 180 28.80 8.78 -8.58
C VAL A 180 27.80 7.73 -8.13
N ILE A 181 26.94 8.03 -7.17
CA ILE A 181 25.86 7.13 -6.70
C ILE A 181 24.55 7.49 -7.40
N PRO A 182 23.97 6.63 -8.26
CA PRO A 182 22.65 6.85 -8.87
C PRO A 182 21.54 6.98 -7.83
N ASP A 183 20.41 7.60 -8.19
CA ASP A 183 19.28 7.82 -7.27
C ASP A 183 18.58 6.50 -6.90
N GLU A 184 18.64 5.51 -7.76
CA GLU A 184 18.08 4.18 -7.59
C GLU A 184 18.96 3.27 -6.72
N LEU A 185 20.27 3.59 -6.62
CA LEU A 185 21.24 2.73 -5.95
C LEU A 185 21.30 2.98 -4.44
N VAL A 186 21.33 1.91 -3.67
CA VAL A 186 21.69 1.93 -2.23
C VAL A 186 23.16 1.54 -2.06
N LEU A 187 23.94 2.38 -1.37
CA LEU A 187 25.31 2.03 -0.97
C LEU A 187 25.31 1.49 0.45
N VAL A 188 25.70 0.22 0.63
CA VAL A 188 25.86 -0.42 1.93
C VAL A 188 27.33 -0.45 2.30
N VAL A 189 27.67 0.12 3.46
CA VAL A 189 29.05 0.25 3.93
C VAL A 189 29.22 -0.41 5.29
N SER A 190 30.30 -1.12 5.49
CA SER A 190 30.66 -1.66 6.81
C SER A 190 30.96 -0.54 7.81
N ALA A 191 30.51 -0.72 9.07
CA ALA A 191 30.70 0.29 10.14
C ALA A 191 32.16 0.45 10.60
N GLY A 192 32.99 -0.57 10.37
CA GLY A 192 34.34 -0.68 10.88
C GLY A 192 34.49 -1.75 11.96
N ASN A 193 35.72 -2.24 12.16
CA ASN A 193 36.03 -3.39 13.04
C ASN A 193 36.90 -3.02 14.25
N THR A 194 36.83 -1.77 14.66
CA THR A 194 37.56 -1.28 15.84
C THR A 194 36.57 -1.05 16.97
N ASP A 195 36.97 -1.28 18.21
CA ASP A 195 36.20 -0.96 19.41
C ASP A 195 36.27 0.55 19.68
N LEU A 196 36.03 1.35 18.63
CA LEU A 196 35.87 2.79 18.71
C LEU A 196 34.39 3.09 18.94
N GLY A 197 34.09 4.15 19.68
CA GLY A 197 32.73 4.58 19.95
C GLY A 197 32.01 5.18 18.74
N TYR A 198 32.51 5.02 17.51
CA TYR A 198 32.02 5.65 16.28
C TYR A 198 32.31 4.78 15.06
N VAL A 199 31.54 4.99 13.99
CA VAL A 199 31.73 4.34 12.69
C VAL A 199 32.94 4.93 11.96
N GLN A 200 33.61 4.12 11.14
CA GLN A 200 34.77 4.54 10.36
C GLN A 200 34.37 5.04 8.97
N ASN A 201 35.19 5.93 8.38
CA ASN A 201 34.98 6.36 7.00
C ASN A 201 35.10 5.17 6.03
N PRO A 202 34.28 5.13 4.96
CA PRO A 202 33.32 6.17 4.53
C PRO A 202 31.93 6.10 5.14
N ALA A 203 31.67 5.21 6.13
CA ALA A 203 30.35 5.06 6.74
C ALA A 203 29.82 6.37 7.39
N THR A 204 30.72 7.27 7.84
CA THR A 204 30.34 8.58 8.38
C THR A 204 29.62 9.47 7.34
N PHE A 205 29.80 9.23 6.05
CA PHE A 205 29.19 10.03 4.98
C PHE A 205 27.66 9.87 4.92
N ALA A 206 27.11 8.82 5.50
CA ALA A 206 25.66 8.63 5.57
C ALA A 206 24.94 9.81 6.26
N SER A 207 25.59 10.47 7.22
CA SER A 207 25.05 11.62 7.96
C SER A 207 25.64 12.97 7.54
N ALA A 208 26.45 13.02 6.48
CA ALA A 208 27.03 14.27 5.97
C ALA A 208 25.95 15.16 5.37
N VAL A 209 26.07 16.47 5.62
CA VAL A 209 25.09 17.47 5.16
C VAL A 209 25.76 18.62 4.41
N ASP A 210 25.03 19.20 3.46
CA ASP A 210 25.40 20.40 2.74
C ASP A 210 25.23 21.69 3.61
N SER A 211 25.55 22.83 3.04
CA SER A 211 25.41 24.14 3.71
C SER A 211 23.96 24.51 4.06
N ASN A 212 22.98 23.84 3.47
CA ASN A 212 21.54 24.02 3.74
C ASN A 212 20.99 22.96 4.70
N ASN A 213 21.85 22.12 5.27
CA ASN A 213 21.49 21.05 6.18
C ASN A 213 20.73 19.88 5.51
N ASN A 214 20.87 19.70 4.18
CA ASN A 214 20.36 18.54 3.47
C ASN A 214 21.42 17.45 3.43
N LEU A 215 21.00 16.18 3.50
CA LEU A 215 21.91 15.04 3.38
C LEU A 215 22.62 15.06 2.01
N GLU A 216 23.95 14.98 2.01
CA GLU A 216 24.75 14.92 0.78
C GLU A 216 24.40 13.68 -0.06
N LEU A 217 24.16 12.54 0.56
CA LEU A 217 23.83 11.29 -0.12
C LEU A 217 22.31 10.98 -0.12
N ASP A 218 21.47 11.95 0.20
CA ASP A 218 19.99 11.85 0.16
C ASP A 218 19.44 10.60 0.88
N GLY A 219 20.12 10.10 1.92
CA GLY A 219 19.71 8.92 2.68
C GLY A 219 19.94 7.57 1.97
N ARG A 220 20.68 7.53 0.86
CA ARG A 220 20.96 6.33 0.06
C ARG A 220 22.11 5.46 0.59
N MET A 221 22.71 5.80 1.71
CA MET A 221 23.77 5.01 2.33
C MET A 221 23.28 4.34 3.61
N LEU A 222 23.51 3.03 3.71
CA LEU A 222 23.29 2.24 4.92
C LEU A 222 24.61 1.85 5.57
N ILE A 223 24.67 1.92 6.89
CA ILE A 223 25.82 1.53 7.69
C ILE A 223 25.52 0.17 8.35
N ALA A 224 26.27 -0.85 7.99
CA ALA A 224 26.07 -2.20 8.52
C ALA A 224 26.93 -2.46 9.76
N GLY A 225 26.27 -2.73 10.89
CA GLY A 225 26.89 -3.16 12.13
C GLY A 225 26.83 -4.68 12.32
N ASN A 226 27.81 -5.24 13.05
CA ASN A 226 27.93 -6.67 13.28
C ASN A 226 27.08 -7.15 14.47
N TRP A 227 26.12 -8.03 14.20
CA TRP A 227 25.34 -8.76 15.19
C TRP A 227 25.86 -10.18 15.38
N ASN A 228 26.18 -10.54 16.61
CA ASN A 228 26.56 -11.89 16.98
C ASN A 228 25.32 -12.73 17.31
N THR A 229 24.95 -13.64 16.43
CA THR A 229 23.75 -14.47 16.55
C THR A 229 23.81 -15.44 17.75
N SER A 230 25.00 -15.87 18.13
CA SER A 230 25.19 -16.84 19.24
C SER A 230 24.99 -16.19 20.61
N THR A 231 25.46 -14.96 20.79
CA THR A 231 25.35 -14.22 22.05
C THR A 231 24.12 -13.28 22.07
N GLN A 232 23.49 -13.05 20.92
CA GLN A 232 22.42 -12.07 20.73
C GLN A 232 22.81 -10.66 21.19
N THR A 233 24.02 -10.25 20.84
CA THR A 233 24.57 -8.93 21.16
C THR A 233 25.35 -8.38 19.98
N ILE A 234 25.64 -7.07 20.01
CA ILE A 234 26.63 -6.47 19.12
C ILE A 234 28.00 -7.08 19.49
N ASP A 235 28.76 -7.49 18.49
CA ASP A 235 30.13 -7.92 18.66
C ASP A 235 31.04 -6.69 18.81
N GLY A 236 31.25 -6.25 20.04
CA GLY A 236 31.98 -5.02 20.36
C GLY A 236 33.43 -4.98 19.89
N ALA A 237 34.07 -6.14 19.69
CA ALA A 237 35.41 -6.24 19.12
C ALA A 237 35.42 -6.13 17.59
N LYS A 238 34.24 -6.25 16.95
CA LYS A 238 34.07 -6.36 15.48
C LYS A 238 33.07 -5.37 14.92
N SER A 239 32.50 -4.46 15.74
CA SER A 239 31.54 -3.45 15.32
C SER A 239 32.07 -2.05 15.57
N GLY A 240 31.97 -1.18 14.58
CA GLY A 240 32.05 0.24 14.82
C GLY A 240 30.75 0.70 15.51
N HIS A 241 30.85 1.20 16.73
CA HIS A 241 29.66 1.66 17.46
C HIS A 241 29.04 2.91 16.86
N VAL A 242 27.74 3.01 16.96
CA VAL A 242 26.96 4.19 16.64
C VAL A 242 27.12 5.17 17.79
N CYS A 243 27.72 6.32 17.59
CA CYS A 243 27.78 7.44 18.56
C CYS A 243 27.81 7.00 20.04
N LYS A 244 28.92 6.50 20.53
CA LYS A 244 29.08 6.07 21.93
C LYS A 244 29.05 7.23 22.93
N ASP A 245 29.49 8.40 22.51
CA ASP A 245 29.44 9.62 23.30
C ASP A 245 28.62 10.70 22.58
N TYR A 246 27.61 11.18 23.25
CA TYR A 246 26.59 12.14 22.78
C TYR A 246 27.13 13.46 22.24
N THR A 247 28.41 13.70 22.29
CA THR A 247 28.96 15.06 22.16
C THR A 247 29.73 15.31 20.87
N THR A 248 30.15 14.31 20.10
CA THR A 248 31.23 14.58 19.16
C THR A 248 31.10 14.12 17.72
N GLN A 249 30.14 13.24 17.37
CA GLN A 249 29.98 12.77 15.97
C GLN A 249 28.56 12.74 15.43
N CYS A 250 27.61 13.10 16.23
CA CYS A 250 26.23 13.25 15.79
C CYS A 250 25.95 14.74 15.70
N ASN A 251 25.76 15.26 14.49
CA ASN A 251 25.22 16.61 14.40
C ASN A 251 23.78 16.61 14.95
N ASP A 252 23.25 17.80 15.27
CA ASP A 252 21.92 17.90 15.86
C ASP A 252 20.79 17.49 14.90
N THR A 253 21.05 17.43 13.59
CA THR A 253 20.05 17.15 12.56
C THR A 253 20.06 15.70 12.09
N TYR A 254 21.22 15.16 11.70
CA TYR A 254 21.38 13.79 11.25
C TYR A 254 22.52 13.11 11.99
N LYS A 255 22.26 11.88 12.45
CA LYS A 255 23.22 11.06 13.20
C LYS A 255 23.55 9.81 12.44
N THR A 256 24.76 9.29 12.57
CA THR A 256 25.10 7.99 11.98
C THR A 256 24.15 6.88 12.42
N SER A 257 23.60 6.97 13.64
CA SER A 257 22.56 6.07 14.15
C SER A 257 21.29 6.03 13.33
N ASP A 258 20.98 7.09 12.60
CA ASP A 258 19.78 7.17 11.78
C ASP A 258 19.89 6.30 10.52
N PHE A 259 21.11 5.97 10.10
CA PHE A 259 21.45 5.17 8.92
C PHE A 259 22.07 3.81 9.27
N TYR A 260 22.21 3.50 10.55
CA TYR A 260 22.86 2.29 11.04
C TYR A 260 21.87 1.16 11.26
N ILE A 261 22.17 0.01 10.67
CA ILE A 261 21.37 -1.20 10.80
C ILE A 261 22.28 -2.38 11.16
N LEU A 262 21.85 -3.23 12.07
CA LEU A 262 22.57 -4.44 12.46
C LEU A 262 22.22 -5.58 11.51
N ALA A 263 23.21 -6.42 11.22
CA ALA A 263 23.02 -7.69 10.55
C ALA A 263 24.02 -8.73 11.07
N PRO A 264 23.73 -10.04 10.96
CA PRO A 264 24.68 -11.08 11.33
C PRO A 264 26.02 -10.92 10.62
N GLY A 265 27.10 -10.87 11.38
CA GLY A 265 28.44 -10.67 10.84
C GLY A 265 29.52 -11.45 11.62
N THR A 266 29.13 -12.23 12.65
CA THR A 266 30.07 -13.02 13.45
C THR A 266 29.99 -14.50 13.08
N ASN A 267 31.16 -15.08 12.74
CA ASN A 267 31.30 -16.49 12.39
C ASN A 267 30.47 -16.92 11.16
N ILE A 268 30.35 -16.02 10.17
CA ILE A 268 29.58 -16.27 8.97
C ILE A 268 30.33 -17.19 8.02
N ASN A 269 29.68 -18.28 7.61
CA ASN A 269 30.21 -19.23 6.65
C ASN A 269 29.91 -18.74 5.22
N SER A 270 30.92 -18.67 4.37
CA SER A 270 30.77 -18.30 2.97
C SER A 270 31.91 -18.84 2.10
N VAL A 271 31.90 -18.51 0.83
CA VAL A 271 32.88 -18.95 -0.16
C VAL A 271 34.30 -18.63 0.27
N ASN A 272 35.22 -19.60 0.08
CA ASN A 272 36.65 -19.42 0.20
C ASN A 272 37.28 -19.44 -1.18
N ASN A 273 38.17 -18.49 -1.49
CA ASN A 273 38.90 -18.50 -2.76
C ASN A 273 39.78 -19.76 -2.86
N GLY A 274 39.87 -20.34 -4.04
CA GLY A 274 40.53 -21.61 -4.27
C GLY A 274 39.72 -22.84 -3.86
N GLY A 275 38.41 -22.66 -3.57
CA GLY A 275 37.43 -23.70 -3.34
C GLY A 275 37.04 -23.91 -1.88
N GLY A 276 35.85 -24.48 -1.69
CA GLY A 276 35.27 -24.74 -0.37
C GLY A 276 34.77 -23.50 0.35
N TYR A 277 34.66 -23.59 1.68
CA TYR A 277 34.00 -22.56 2.51
C TYR A 277 34.88 -22.20 3.71
N THR A 278 34.73 -20.94 4.15
CA THR A 278 35.45 -20.47 5.34
C THR A 278 34.55 -19.58 6.20
N ARG A 279 34.91 -19.40 7.46
CA ARG A 279 34.19 -18.57 8.40
C ARG A 279 34.95 -17.28 8.68
N MET A 280 34.31 -16.16 8.47
CA MET A 280 34.85 -14.85 8.79
C MET A 280 33.92 -14.09 9.73
N SER A 281 34.47 -13.07 10.40
CA SER A 281 33.72 -12.21 11.31
C SER A 281 34.12 -10.76 11.13
N GLY A 282 33.12 -9.88 11.10
CA GLY A 282 33.32 -8.44 11.00
C GLY A 282 32.07 -7.72 10.48
N THR A 283 32.11 -6.43 10.52
CA THR A 283 31.09 -5.60 9.83
C THR A 283 31.13 -5.79 8.31
N SER A 284 32.28 -6.28 7.78
CA SER A 284 32.44 -6.68 6.39
C SER A 284 31.57 -7.89 5.99
N GLN A 285 31.17 -8.74 6.95
CA GLN A 285 30.24 -9.86 6.73
C GLN A 285 28.79 -9.47 7.00
N ALA A 286 28.56 -8.43 7.81
CA ALA A 286 27.22 -7.87 8.03
C ALA A 286 26.72 -7.04 6.83
N ALA A 287 27.61 -6.28 6.20
CA ALA A 287 27.26 -5.44 5.05
C ALA A 287 26.64 -6.24 3.89
N PRO A 288 27.20 -7.37 3.42
CA PRO A 288 26.59 -8.16 2.35
C PRO A 288 25.23 -8.78 2.73
N VAL A 289 24.95 -9.03 4.01
CA VAL A 289 23.61 -9.45 4.46
C VAL A 289 22.59 -8.34 4.21
N VAL A 290 22.92 -7.09 4.55
CA VAL A 290 22.07 -5.92 4.26
C VAL A 290 21.92 -5.71 2.75
N THR A 291 23.01 -5.88 2.00
CA THR A 291 23.03 -5.78 0.53
C THR A 291 22.05 -6.76 -0.12
N GLY A 292 22.04 -8.03 0.34
CA GLY A 292 21.06 -9.03 -0.10
C GLY A 292 19.62 -8.61 0.25
N GLY A 293 19.42 -8.00 1.41
CA GLY A 293 18.12 -7.45 1.80
C GLY A 293 17.62 -6.37 0.85
N VAL A 294 18.48 -5.44 0.42
CA VAL A 294 18.15 -4.41 -0.59
C VAL A 294 17.76 -5.05 -1.91
N ALA A 295 18.52 -6.06 -2.39
CA ALA A 295 18.21 -6.76 -3.64
C ALA A 295 16.84 -7.47 -3.60
N ILE A 296 16.46 -8.05 -2.45
CA ILE A 296 15.14 -8.66 -2.25
C ILE A 296 14.03 -7.60 -2.34
N ILE A 297 14.18 -6.44 -1.69
CA ILE A 297 13.17 -5.37 -1.74
C ILE A 297 13.02 -4.83 -3.16
N HIS A 298 14.12 -4.62 -3.87
CA HIS A 298 14.09 -4.15 -5.24
C HIS A 298 13.36 -5.14 -6.19
N GLN A 299 13.50 -6.44 -6.00
CA GLN A 299 12.75 -7.44 -6.78
C GLN A 299 11.22 -7.20 -6.69
N LEU A 300 10.72 -6.83 -5.50
CA LEU A 300 9.29 -6.59 -5.29
C LEU A 300 8.83 -5.29 -5.95
N TRP A 301 9.61 -4.25 -5.76
CA TRP A 301 9.25 -2.88 -6.16
C TRP A 301 10.40 -2.22 -6.90
N PRO A 302 10.65 -2.63 -8.17
CA PRO A 302 11.79 -2.15 -8.96
C PRO A 302 11.75 -0.65 -9.25
N TYR A 303 10.64 -0.01 -9.03
CA TYR A 303 10.42 1.42 -9.17
C TYR A 303 10.77 2.24 -7.91
N MET A 304 11.13 1.59 -6.79
CA MET A 304 11.52 2.32 -5.58
C MET A 304 12.89 2.96 -5.76
N GLN A 305 13.00 4.23 -5.39
CA GLN A 305 14.30 4.90 -5.30
C GLN A 305 15.13 4.31 -4.16
N GLY A 306 16.45 4.31 -4.31
CA GLY A 306 17.38 3.74 -3.33
C GLY A 306 17.17 4.30 -1.91
N LYS A 307 16.90 5.60 -1.77
CA LYS A 307 16.58 6.22 -0.46
C LYS A 307 15.34 5.62 0.22
N ASN A 308 14.31 5.30 -0.56
CA ASN A 308 13.08 4.72 -0.01
C ASN A 308 13.31 3.28 0.44
N ILE A 309 14.11 2.50 -0.31
CA ILE A 309 14.53 1.15 0.10
C ILE A 309 15.37 1.22 1.39
N ALA A 310 16.34 2.12 1.45
CA ALA A 310 17.16 2.31 2.65
C ALA A 310 16.30 2.68 3.86
N GLN A 311 15.41 3.67 3.72
CA GLN A 311 14.51 4.11 4.78
C GLN A 311 13.56 2.99 5.22
N LEU A 312 13.03 2.19 4.30
CA LEU A 312 12.18 1.05 4.59
C LEU A 312 12.91 0.03 5.50
N LEU A 313 14.13 -0.39 5.12
CA LEU A 313 14.89 -1.34 5.91
C LEU A 313 15.22 -0.80 7.31
N LEU A 314 15.54 0.49 7.44
CA LEU A 314 15.79 1.14 8.72
C LEU A 314 14.52 1.21 9.59
N GLN A 315 13.38 1.56 9.00
CA GLN A 315 12.11 1.71 9.73
C GLN A 315 11.57 0.37 10.21
N THR A 316 11.72 -0.69 9.40
CA THR A 316 11.21 -2.04 9.70
C THR A 316 12.16 -2.90 10.53
N ALA A 317 13.40 -2.43 10.77
CA ALA A 317 14.38 -3.14 11.55
C ALA A 317 13.85 -3.53 12.94
N ASN A 318 14.21 -4.72 13.40
CA ASN A 318 13.77 -5.26 14.68
C ASN A 318 14.46 -4.54 15.85
N LYS A 319 13.66 -3.86 16.67
CA LYS A 319 14.11 -3.15 17.90
C LYS A 319 13.85 -3.93 19.17
N ASP A 320 13.25 -5.12 19.07
CA ASP A 320 13.02 -6.01 20.22
C ASP A 320 14.29 -6.80 20.54
N LEU A 321 15.32 -6.04 20.93
CA LEU A 321 16.64 -6.54 21.29
C LEU A 321 16.90 -6.25 22.77
N SER A 322 17.60 -7.18 23.44
CA SER A 322 17.99 -6.96 24.83
C SER A 322 18.84 -5.69 24.98
N ASN A 323 18.45 -4.80 25.87
CA ASN A 323 19.11 -3.51 26.11
C ASN A 323 19.19 -2.62 24.84
N TYR A 324 18.18 -2.68 23.97
CA TYR A 324 18.15 -1.83 22.79
C TYR A 324 18.34 -0.34 23.14
N SER A 325 19.22 0.29 22.39
CA SER A 325 19.43 1.73 22.41
C SER A 325 19.81 2.20 21.01
N ILE A 326 19.20 3.26 20.54
CA ILE A 326 19.53 3.84 19.23
C ILE A 326 21.01 4.22 19.10
N THR A 327 21.64 4.62 20.19
CA THR A 327 23.05 5.02 20.22
C THR A 327 24.03 3.85 20.07
N THR A 328 23.58 2.61 20.32
CA THR A 328 24.41 1.40 20.19
C THR A 328 23.95 0.46 19.10
N HIS A 329 22.62 0.39 18.88
CA HIS A 329 22.00 -0.56 17.94
C HIS A 329 21.50 0.12 16.66
N GLY A 330 21.65 1.44 16.55
CA GLY A 330 21.07 2.19 15.42
C GLY A 330 19.58 1.96 15.30
N GLN A 331 19.10 1.66 14.12
CA GLN A 331 17.68 1.39 13.87
C GLN A 331 17.25 -0.04 14.24
N GLY A 332 18.19 -0.91 14.60
CA GLY A 332 17.92 -2.29 15.02
C GLY A 332 18.48 -3.33 14.08
N LEU A 333 18.03 -4.57 14.22
CA LEU A 333 18.47 -5.72 13.43
C LEU A 333 17.60 -5.85 12.16
N LEU A 334 18.22 -6.07 11.01
CA LEU A 334 17.54 -6.28 9.73
C LEU A 334 16.44 -7.33 9.86
N ASP A 335 15.22 -6.98 9.39
CA ASP A 335 14.03 -7.81 9.47
C ASP A 335 13.32 -7.81 8.11
N LEU A 336 13.60 -8.83 7.30
CA LEU A 336 13.04 -8.96 5.95
C LEU A 336 11.58 -9.46 5.96
N ASP A 337 11.11 -10.04 7.07
CA ASP A 337 9.69 -10.33 7.21
C ASP A 337 8.87 -9.03 7.28
N LYS A 338 9.24 -8.11 8.17
CA LYS A 338 8.57 -6.81 8.27
C LYS A 338 8.78 -5.93 7.05
N ALA A 339 9.99 -5.93 6.47
CA ALA A 339 10.29 -5.12 5.29
C ALA A 339 9.47 -5.52 4.05
N THR A 340 9.03 -6.78 3.95
CA THR A 340 8.20 -7.28 2.85
C THR A 340 6.69 -7.26 3.14
N GLN A 341 6.28 -6.73 4.29
CA GLN A 341 4.88 -6.50 4.67
C GLN A 341 4.50 -5.02 4.51
N PRO A 342 3.21 -4.67 4.45
CA PRO A 342 2.77 -3.26 4.42
C PRO A 342 3.28 -2.48 5.63
N VAL A 343 3.69 -1.24 5.40
CA VAL A 343 4.08 -0.28 6.45
C VAL A 343 3.07 0.87 6.47
N GLY A 344 2.54 1.17 7.66
CA GLY A 344 1.50 2.17 7.83
C GLY A 344 0.12 1.67 7.42
N GLU A 345 -0.74 2.58 7.00
CA GLU A 345 -2.10 2.26 6.57
C GLU A 345 -2.16 2.05 5.06
N LEU A 346 -2.79 0.95 4.64
CA LEU A 346 -3.07 0.73 3.23
C LEU A 346 -4.19 1.66 2.74
N GLY A 347 -3.94 2.34 1.64
CA GLY A 347 -4.88 3.23 0.97
C GLY A 347 -5.10 2.87 -0.49
N ILE A 348 -6.27 3.24 -1.02
CA ILE A 348 -6.57 3.10 -2.45
C ILE A 348 -6.20 4.39 -3.18
N SER A 349 -5.33 4.30 -4.17
CA SER A 349 -5.12 5.40 -5.10
C SER A 349 -6.31 5.50 -6.05
N LEU A 350 -6.92 6.68 -6.14
CA LEU A 350 -8.08 6.92 -7.00
C LEU A 350 -7.71 7.66 -8.30
N THR A 351 -6.52 8.27 -8.36
CA THR A 351 -6.11 9.17 -9.46
C THR A 351 -4.73 8.90 -10.03
N GLY A 352 -4.06 7.86 -9.57
CA GLY A 352 -2.69 7.52 -9.94
C GLY A 352 -1.85 7.15 -8.72
N ARG A 353 -0.56 6.86 -8.94
CA ARG A 353 0.32 6.32 -7.90
C ARG A 353 0.63 7.28 -6.75
N THR A 354 0.89 8.55 -7.08
CA THR A 354 1.32 9.61 -6.13
C THR A 354 0.17 10.53 -5.71
N GLY A 355 -1.07 10.17 -6.00
CA GLY A 355 -2.25 10.93 -5.60
C GLY A 355 -2.63 10.68 -4.15
N ALA A 356 -3.54 11.48 -3.64
CA ALA A 356 -4.15 11.25 -2.35
C ALA A 356 -4.77 9.84 -2.32
N THR A 357 -4.30 8.99 -1.42
CA THR A 357 -4.90 7.69 -1.15
C THR A 357 -6.12 7.86 -0.26
N ALA A 358 -7.18 7.15 -0.58
CA ALA A 358 -8.34 7.04 0.29
C ALA A 358 -8.14 5.83 1.23
N SER A 359 -8.35 6.02 2.52
CA SER A 359 -8.33 4.92 3.50
C SER A 359 -9.34 3.84 3.11
N ILE A 360 -8.95 2.56 3.26
CA ILE A 360 -9.81 1.41 2.96
C ILE A 360 -10.92 1.33 4.02
N SER A 361 -12.01 2.05 3.78
CA SER A 361 -13.14 2.13 4.67
C SER A 361 -14.45 2.31 3.88
N GLY A 362 -15.59 2.11 4.54
CA GLY A 362 -16.90 2.26 3.94
C GLY A 362 -17.49 0.94 3.42
N SER A 363 -18.53 1.05 2.63
CA SER A 363 -19.20 -0.09 1.99
C SER A 363 -20.03 0.36 0.81
N VAL A 364 -20.32 -0.57 -0.08
CA VAL A 364 -21.32 -0.42 -1.14
C VAL A 364 -22.50 -1.32 -0.83
N SER A 365 -23.69 -0.74 -0.80
CA SER A 365 -24.94 -1.48 -0.68
C SER A 365 -25.67 -1.38 -2.02
N ILE A 366 -25.82 -2.50 -2.72
CA ILE A 366 -26.39 -2.56 -4.07
C ILE A 366 -27.38 -3.69 -4.15
N SER A 367 -28.45 -3.51 -4.92
CA SER A 367 -29.40 -4.57 -5.29
C SER A 367 -28.84 -5.36 -6.48
N GLY A 368 -28.43 -6.60 -6.24
CA GLY A 368 -27.98 -7.58 -7.25
C GLY A 368 -26.74 -7.19 -8.04
N VAL A 369 -25.57 -7.60 -7.55
CA VAL A 369 -24.29 -7.46 -8.25
C VAL A 369 -23.93 -8.78 -8.90
N ASP A 370 -23.38 -8.72 -10.11
CA ASP A 370 -22.87 -9.91 -10.80
C ASP A 370 -21.65 -10.50 -10.06
N ASP A 371 -21.61 -11.82 -9.91
CA ASP A 371 -20.51 -12.54 -9.24
C ASP A 371 -19.13 -12.22 -9.87
N SER A 372 -19.09 -11.90 -11.15
CA SER A 372 -17.84 -11.51 -11.83
C SER A 372 -17.26 -10.21 -11.30
N VAL A 373 -18.09 -9.24 -10.89
CA VAL A 373 -17.66 -8.00 -10.27
C VAL A 373 -17.18 -8.26 -8.84
N ILE A 374 -17.91 -9.08 -8.08
CA ILE A 374 -17.47 -9.50 -6.74
C ILE A 374 -16.10 -10.18 -6.83
N ALA A 375 -15.93 -11.10 -7.79
CA ALA A 375 -14.64 -11.76 -8.00
C ALA A 375 -13.50 -10.78 -8.32
N SER A 376 -13.77 -9.70 -9.07
CA SER A 376 -12.76 -8.69 -9.39
C SER A 376 -12.27 -7.88 -8.18
N LEU A 377 -13.04 -7.86 -7.08
CA LEU A 377 -12.69 -7.17 -5.83
C LEU A 377 -11.82 -8.00 -4.89
N SER A 378 -11.61 -9.28 -5.17
CA SER A 378 -10.76 -10.15 -4.35
C SER A 378 -9.27 -9.83 -4.43
N SER A 379 -8.84 -8.99 -5.37
CA SER A 379 -7.42 -8.68 -5.62
C SER A 379 -7.23 -7.25 -6.12
N ILE A 380 -7.53 -6.27 -5.28
CA ILE A 380 -7.36 -4.85 -5.56
C ILE A 380 -5.98 -4.39 -5.11
N SER A 381 -5.30 -3.56 -5.91
CA SER A 381 -4.02 -2.95 -5.49
C SER A 381 -4.28 -1.78 -4.54
N ALA A 382 -3.69 -1.87 -3.36
CA ALA A 382 -3.63 -0.82 -2.35
C ALA A 382 -2.18 -0.38 -2.15
N ILE A 383 -1.96 0.84 -1.73
CA ILE A 383 -0.64 1.47 -1.59
C ILE A 383 -0.37 1.72 -0.11
N ASP A 384 0.84 1.41 0.35
CA ASP A 384 1.32 1.73 1.71
C ASP A 384 2.05 3.08 1.79
N ASP A 385 2.58 3.41 2.98
CA ASP A 385 3.29 4.68 3.24
C ASP A 385 4.59 4.85 2.42
N PHE A 386 5.09 3.79 1.81
CA PHE A 386 6.26 3.80 0.91
C PHE A 386 5.90 3.74 -0.58
N ASP A 387 4.65 4.01 -0.94
CA ASP A 387 4.12 3.88 -2.31
C ASP A 387 4.23 2.45 -2.89
N ARG A 388 4.28 1.43 -2.03
CA ARG A 388 4.37 0.02 -2.43
C ARG A 388 2.98 -0.58 -2.58
N ASP A 389 2.77 -1.34 -3.65
CA ASP A 389 1.48 -1.97 -3.91
C ASP A 389 1.36 -3.35 -3.24
N PHE A 390 0.19 -3.56 -2.66
CA PHE A 390 -0.22 -4.82 -2.03
C PHE A 390 -1.60 -5.22 -2.53
N LYS A 391 -1.88 -6.52 -2.58
CA LYS A 391 -3.21 -7.01 -2.93
C LYS A 391 -4.09 -7.10 -1.69
N VAL A 392 -5.29 -6.51 -1.79
CA VAL A 392 -6.32 -6.53 -0.74
C VAL A 392 -7.62 -7.09 -1.27
N ASP A 393 -8.36 -7.77 -0.41
CA ASP A 393 -9.68 -8.32 -0.70
C ASP A 393 -10.77 -7.38 -0.16
N LEU A 394 -11.56 -6.79 -1.06
CA LEU A 394 -12.66 -5.88 -0.74
C LEU A 394 -14.04 -6.54 -0.89
N THR A 395 -14.13 -7.85 -1.13
CA THR A 395 -15.40 -8.55 -1.35
C THR A 395 -16.38 -8.41 -0.19
N SER A 396 -15.89 -8.39 1.05
CA SER A 396 -16.71 -8.23 2.26
C SER A 396 -17.30 -6.82 2.44
N MET A 397 -16.83 -5.84 1.68
CA MET A 397 -17.32 -4.45 1.74
C MET A 397 -18.52 -4.21 0.82
N ILE A 398 -18.83 -5.15 -0.08
CA ILE A 398 -20.08 -5.13 -0.85
C ILE A 398 -21.17 -5.85 -0.05
N LYS A 399 -22.29 -5.15 0.13
CA LYS A 399 -23.49 -5.69 0.73
C LYS A 399 -24.56 -5.80 -0.32
N GLN A 400 -25.03 -7.01 -0.59
CA GLN A 400 -26.26 -7.19 -1.36
C GLN A 400 -27.45 -6.81 -0.49
N ASN A 401 -28.23 -5.88 -0.95
CA ASN A 401 -29.42 -5.42 -0.22
C ASN A 401 -30.61 -5.33 -1.16
N ASP A 402 -31.45 -6.33 -1.13
CA ASP A 402 -32.64 -6.42 -1.96
C ASP A 402 -33.80 -5.55 -1.43
N ASN A 403 -33.63 -4.92 -0.25
CA ASN A 403 -34.68 -4.17 0.45
C ASN A 403 -34.40 -2.67 0.59
N LEU A 404 -33.76 -2.04 -0.41
CA LEU A 404 -33.52 -0.59 -0.39
C LEU A 404 -34.83 0.25 -0.45
N MET A 405 -35.93 -0.35 -0.87
CA MET A 405 -37.26 0.26 -0.88
C MET A 405 -38.15 -0.33 0.23
N PRO A 406 -38.24 0.32 1.39
CA PRO A 406 -39.01 -0.25 2.52
C PRO A 406 -40.50 -0.23 2.27
N LEU A 407 -41.24 -1.24 2.79
CA LEU A 407 -42.69 -1.39 2.69
C LEU A 407 -43.49 -0.17 3.19
N GLN A 408 -42.95 0.54 4.18
CA GLN A 408 -43.60 1.74 4.70
C GLN A 408 -43.87 2.83 3.64
N SER A 409 -43.17 2.79 2.48
CA SER A 409 -43.39 3.70 1.38
C SER A 409 -44.70 3.42 0.63
N VAL A 410 -45.30 2.26 0.78
CA VAL A 410 -46.57 1.85 0.13
C VAL A 410 -47.81 2.56 0.72
N TYR A 411 -47.72 3.03 1.95
CA TYR A 411 -48.86 3.53 2.70
C TYR A 411 -49.48 4.84 2.18
N LYS A 412 -48.75 5.62 1.45
CA LYS A 412 -49.22 6.93 1.07
C LYS A 412 -49.89 6.88 -0.30
N LYS A 413 -51.20 6.84 -0.30
CA LYS A 413 -52.01 6.97 -1.54
C LYS A 413 -51.58 8.21 -2.31
N GLY A 414 -51.05 8.04 -3.52
CA GLY A 414 -50.59 9.12 -4.38
C GLY A 414 -49.13 9.52 -4.25
N ASP A 415 -48.38 8.97 -3.27
CA ASP A 415 -46.93 9.15 -3.23
C ASP A 415 -46.27 8.18 -4.20
N SER A 416 -45.36 8.67 -5.02
CA SER A 416 -44.51 7.84 -5.88
C SER A 416 -43.32 7.31 -5.12
N TRP A 417 -42.86 6.12 -5.49
CA TRP A 417 -41.68 5.51 -4.94
C TRP A 417 -40.44 6.41 -5.17
N GLY A 418 -39.76 6.79 -4.10
CA GLY A 418 -38.55 7.61 -4.20
C GLY A 418 -38.79 9.12 -4.30
N VAL A 419 -40.03 9.58 -4.46
CA VAL A 419 -40.40 11.00 -4.45
C VAL A 419 -41.21 11.29 -3.20
N ARG A 420 -40.69 12.13 -2.28
CA ARG A 420 -41.45 12.60 -1.11
C ARG A 420 -42.35 13.75 -1.51
N LEU A 421 -43.64 13.50 -1.45
CA LEU A 421 -44.69 14.52 -1.75
C LEU A 421 -45.31 15.12 -0.47
N SER A 422 -44.77 14.82 0.69
CA SER A 422 -45.41 15.07 2.01
C SER A 422 -45.66 16.53 2.35
N ASN A 423 -45.06 17.49 1.63
CA ASN A 423 -45.19 18.92 1.90
C ASN A 423 -45.48 19.76 0.66
N LEU A 424 -45.93 19.14 -0.44
CA LEU A 424 -46.26 19.86 -1.66
C LEU A 424 -47.61 20.63 -1.49
N ASP A 425 -47.54 21.93 -1.69
CA ASP A 425 -48.78 22.76 -1.81
C ASP A 425 -49.34 22.58 -3.22
N VAL A 426 -50.31 21.67 -3.35
CA VAL A 426 -50.90 21.33 -4.65
C VAL A 426 -52.05 22.30 -4.97
N LYS A 427 -51.88 23.04 -6.06
CA LYS A 427 -52.97 23.89 -6.63
C LYS A 427 -53.58 23.18 -7.82
N SER A 428 -54.87 22.99 -7.79
CA SER A 428 -55.64 22.42 -8.90
C SER A 428 -56.30 23.54 -9.74
N LEU A 429 -56.16 23.42 -11.05
CA LEU A 429 -56.81 24.25 -12.06
C LEU A 429 -57.58 23.32 -13.00
N ASP A 430 -58.91 23.23 -12.83
CA ASP A 430 -59.75 22.27 -13.54
C ASP A 430 -59.20 20.83 -13.43
N ASN A 431 -58.74 20.25 -14.56
CA ASN A 431 -58.19 18.91 -14.62
C ASN A 431 -56.66 18.85 -14.35
N PHE A 432 -56.00 19.98 -14.11
CA PHE A 432 -54.55 20.03 -13.86
C PHE A 432 -54.26 20.34 -12.41
N SER A 433 -53.22 19.67 -11.88
CA SER A 433 -52.65 19.97 -10.58
C SER A 433 -51.17 20.28 -10.71
N ILE A 434 -50.70 21.29 -9.97
CA ILE A 434 -49.29 21.64 -9.87
C ILE A 434 -48.94 21.79 -8.40
N GLY A 435 -47.96 21.04 -7.95
CA GLY A 435 -47.38 21.16 -6.62
C GLY A 435 -45.89 21.51 -6.72
N ILE A 436 -45.47 22.55 -6.00
CA ILE A 436 -44.07 22.98 -5.94
C ILE A 436 -43.72 23.22 -4.48
N GLU A 437 -42.79 22.41 -3.93
CA GLU A 437 -42.22 22.65 -2.61
C GLU A 437 -40.97 23.53 -2.72
N SER A 438 -40.15 23.26 -3.74
CA SER A 438 -38.86 23.95 -3.99
C SER A 438 -38.41 23.75 -5.44
N LYS A 439 -37.25 24.28 -5.81
CA LYS A 439 -36.62 23.96 -7.10
C LYS A 439 -36.24 22.47 -7.23
N GLU A 440 -36.25 21.74 -6.12
CA GLU A 440 -35.81 20.36 -6.03
C GLU A 440 -36.95 19.34 -5.95
N HIS A 441 -38.22 19.82 -5.72
CA HIS A 441 -39.39 18.94 -5.63
C HIS A 441 -40.57 19.61 -6.32
N PHE A 442 -41.14 18.97 -7.34
CA PHE A 442 -42.35 19.39 -7.97
C PHE A 442 -43.19 18.23 -8.48
N LEU A 443 -44.46 18.47 -8.64
CA LEU A 443 -45.44 17.56 -9.23
C LEU A 443 -46.29 18.29 -10.26
N ILE A 444 -46.56 17.63 -11.38
CA ILE A 444 -47.55 18.03 -12.37
C ILE A 444 -48.50 16.84 -12.54
N GLY A 445 -49.78 17.06 -12.32
CA GLY A 445 -50.82 16.05 -12.50
C GLY A 445 -51.90 16.48 -13.49
N TYR A 446 -52.49 15.49 -14.15
CA TYR A 446 -53.69 15.64 -14.95
C TYR A 446 -54.72 14.63 -14.48
N ASN A 447 -55.91 15.12 -14.12
CA ASN A 447 -57.01 14.29 -13.65
C ASN A 447 -58.20 14.42 -14.61
N GLN A 448 -58.80 13.31 -14.96
CA GLN A 448 -60.02 13.27 -15.77
C GLN A 448 -61.01 12.25 -15.19
N SER A 449 -62.22 12.69 -14.94
CA SER A 449 -63.33 11.80 -14.58
C SER A 449 -64.01 11.26 -15.85
N ILE A 450 -64.14 9.94 -15.98
CA ILE A 450 -64.78 9.24 -17.09
C ILE A 450 -65.76 8.24 -16.51
N ALA A 451 -67.08 8.43 -16.75
CA ALA A 451 -68.13 7.50 -16.37
C ALA A 451 -68.11 7.01 -14.91
N GLY A 452 -67.85 7.93 -13.95
CA GLY A 452 -67.79 7.61 -12.52
C GLY A 452 -66.45 7.04 -12.03
N THR A 453 -65.43 7.04 -12.89
CA THR A 453 -64.05 6.66 -12.51
C THR A 453 -63.11 7.85 -12.68
N ALA A 454 -62.09 7.95 -11.87
CA ALA A 454 -61.03 8.95 -11.99
C ALA A 454 -59.78 8.32 -12.67
N LEU A 455 -59.22 9.07 -13.61
CA LEU A 455 -57.96 8.77 -14.26
C LEU A 455 -56.96 9.88 -13.95
N ASP A 456 -55.93 9.56 -13.20
CA ASP A 456 -54.89 10.51 -12.81
C ASP A 456 -53.55 10.14 -13.47
N LEU A 457 -52.99 11.08 -14.23
CA LEU A 457 -51.63 10.99 -14.75
C LEU A 457 -50.74 11.96 -13.95
N ASN A 458 -49.71 11.48 -13.32
CA ASN A 458 -48.79 12.29 -12.54
C ASN A 458 -47.36 12.18 -13.05
N LEU A 459 -46.69 13.31 -13.07
CA LEU A 459 -45.23 13.41 -13.26
C LEU A 459 -44.67 14.16 -12.06
N SER A 460 -43.74 13.52 -11.35
CA SER A 460 -43.09 14.14 -10.21
C SER A 460 -41.56 14.07 -10.34
N TYR A 461 -40.92 15.06 -9.75
CA TYR A 461 -39.45 15.16 -9.67
C TYR A 461 -39.04 15.41 -8.23
N SER A 462 -38.01 14.71 -7.80
CA SER A 462 -37.34 14.98 -6.53
C SER A 462 -35.83 14.94 -6.66
N LYS A 463 -35.14 15.76 -5.87
CA LYS A 463 -33.72 15.71 -5.70
C LYS A 463 -33.38 15.45 -4.22
N ASN A 464 -32.60 14.41 -3.95
CA ASN A 464 -32.29 13.93 -2.62
C ASN A 464 -30.77 13.77 -2.48
N LYS A 465 -30.31 13.52 -1.25
CA LYS A 465 -28.90 13.15 -0.95
C LYS A 465 -28.65 11.63 -0.99
N THR A 466 -29.66 10.84 -1.31
CA THR A 466 -29.57 9.37 -1.33
C THR A 466 -30.22 8.84 -2.60
N ASN A 467 -29.63 7.81 -3.18
CA ASN A 467 -30.24 7.04 -4.25
C ASN A 467 -31.04 5.87 -3.64
N PRO A 468 -32.30 5.62 -4.07
CA PRO A 468 -33.11 4.53 -3.54
C PRO A 468 -32.57 3.12 -3.86
N TRP A 469 -31.65 2.97 -4.81
CA TRP A 469 -31.14 1.70 -5.30
C TRP A 469 -29.71 1.38 -4.85
N ILE A 470 -28.95 2.41 -4.44
CA ILE A 470 -27.54 2.32 -4.16
C ILE A 470 -27.17 3.22 -3.01
N ASP A 471 -26.39 2.68 -2.08
CA ASP A 471 -25.70 3.43 -1.05
C ASP A 471 -24.19 3.18 -1.16
N VAL A 472 -23.41 4.24 -1.30
CA VAL A 472 -21.94 4.19 -1.43
C VAL A 472 -21.29 5.11 -0.41
N LEU A 473 -20.29 4.58 0.31
CA LEU A 473 -19.61 5.30 1.40
C LEU A 473 -18.10 5.04 1.38
N GLY A 474 -17.34 6.05 1.78
CA GLY A 474 -15.90 5.95 1.98
C GLY A 474 -15.11 5.83 0.67
N VAL A 475 -14.22 4.85 0.58
CA VAL A 475 -13.39 4.62 -0.61
C VAL A 475 -14.19 4.36 -1.89
N TRP A 476 -15.44 3.93 -1.75
CA TRP A 476 -16.34 3.68 -2.89
C TRP A 476 -16.88 4.96 -3.53
N GLY A 477 -16.74 6.12 -2.88
CA GLY A 477 -17.34 7.39 -3.21
C GLY A 477 -18.49 7.74 -2.26
N ASN A 478 -19.14 8.87 -2.53
CA ASN A 478 -20.36 9.27 -1.81
C ASN A 478 -21.37 9.84 -2.81
N VAL A 479 -22.64 9.64 -2.52
CA VAL A 479 -23.72 10.28 -3.28
C VAL A 479 -23.76 11.76 -2.93
N ASN A 480 -23.41 12.64 -3.88
CA ASN A 480 -23.55 14.09 -3.74
C ASN A 480 -25.02 14.49 -3.83
N SER A 481 -25.68 13.96 -4.83
CA SER A 481 -27.11 14.14 -5.04
C SER A 481 -27.68 13.03 -5.91
N ALA A 482 -28.92 12.69 -5.67
CA ALA A 482 -29.70 11.81 -6.53
C ALA A 482 -30.99 12.51 -6.93
N SER A 483 -31.38 12.43 -8.19
CA SER A 483 -32.65 12.92 -8.68
C SER A 483 -33.52 11.78 -9.18
N ALA A 484 -34.81 11.85 -8.88
CA ALA A 484 -35.79 10.88 -9.33
C ALA A 484 -36.91 11.59 -10.11
N ILE A 485 -37.24 11.01 -11.25
CA ILE A 485 -38.44 11.38 -12.03
C ILE A 485 -39.33 10.15 -11.98
N ASP A 486 -40.56 10.33 -11.50
CA ASP A 486 -41.58 9.30 -11.48
C ASP A 486 -42.77 9.73 -12.32
N SER A 487 -43.23 8.85 -13.21
CA SER A 487 -44.43 9.02 -13.99
C SER A 487 -45.37 7.87 -13.70
N ASN A 488 -46.55 8.17 -13.19
CA ASN A 488 -47.52 7.15 -12.85
C ASN A 488 -48.92 7.46 -13.39
N LEU A 489 -49.65 6.40 -13.65
CA LEU A 489 -51.04 6.41 -14.04
C LEU A 489 -51.86 5.72 -12.95
N THR A 490 -52.84 6.42 -12.41
CA THR A 490 -53.77 5.87 -11.42
C THR A 490 -55.18 5.85 -12.03
N TRP A 491 -55.85 4.72 -11.94
CA TRP A 491 -57.24 4.55 -12.22
C TRP A 491 -58.00 4.23 -10.94
N ALA A 492 -59.05 4.93 -10.65
CA ALA A 492 -59.77 4.77 -9.40
C ALA A 492 -61.30 4.89 -9.60
N ASN A 493 -62.07 4.15 -8.80
CA ASN A 493 -63.50 4.34 -8.56
C ASN A 493 -63.75 4.46 -7.05
N ASP A 494 -65.00 4.42 -6.61
CA ASP A 494 -65.37 4.63 -5.19
C ASP A 494 -64.62 3.66 -4.24
N ASN A 495 -64.45 2.40 -4.65
CA ASN A 495 -63.93 1.35 -3.80
C ASN A 495 -62.58 0.78 -4.23
N PHE A 496 -62.14 1.05 -5.44
CA PHE A 496 -60.96 0.40 -6.01
C PHE A 496 -60.05 1.41 -6.70
N TRP A 497 -58.72 1.25 -6.54
CA TRP A 497 -57.74 1.94 -7.35
C TRP A 497 -56.62 1.03 -7.83
N LEU A 498 -56.08 1.33 -8.97
CA LEU A 498 -54.92 0.69 -9.58
C LEU A 498 -53.94 1.77 -10.02
N GLN A 499 -52.70 1.65 -9.62
CA GLN A 499 -51.62 2.53 -10.03
C GLN A 499 -50.49 1.74 -10.66
N GLY A 500 -49.94 2.23 -11.74
CA GLY A 500 -48.70 1.73 -12.33
C GLY A 500 -47.80 2.89 -12.69
N GLY A 501 -46.49 2.71 -12.51
CA GLY A 501 -45.55 3.80 -12.76
C GLY A 501 -44.18 3.32 -13.24
N VAL A 502 -43.49 4.32 -13.79
CA VAL A 502 -42.09 4.21 -14.22
C VAL A 502 -41.30 5.30 -13.50
N MET A 503 -40.21 4.91 -12.87
CA MET A 503 -39.30 5.84 -12.20
C MET A 503 -37.92 5.77 -12.84
N ALA A 504 -37.31 6.93 -13.09
CA ALA A 504 -35.93 7.07 -13.49
C ALA A 504 -35.15 7.81 -12.39
N THR A 505 -34.00 7.30 -12.03
CA THR A 505 -33.09 7.94 -11.06
C THR A 505 -31.73 8.20 -11.67
N ASN A 506 -31.18 9.39 -11.43
CA ASN A 506 -29.83 9.79 -11.78
C ASN A 506 -29.05 10.10 -10.51
N THR A 507 -27.78 9.78 -10.50
CA THR A 507 -26.91 9.96 -9.33
C THR A 507 -25.65 10.71 -9.71
N ASP A 508 -25.28 11.68 -8.89
CA ASP A 508 -24.02 12.38 -8.93
C ASP A 508 -23.14 11.88 -7.77
N LEU A 509 -21.93 11.46 -8.09
CA LEU A 509 -20.98 10.83 -7.15
C LEU A 509 -19.74 11.68 -6.93
N THR A 510 -19.15 11.56 -5.75
CA THR A 510 -17.74 11.94 -5.54
C THR A 510 -16.83 10.89 -6.17
N THR A 511 -15.57 11.26 -6.40
CA THR A 511 -14.54 10.32 -6.86
C THR A 511 -14.39 9.15 -5.89
N GLY A 512 -14.42 7.93 -6.41
CA GLY A 512 -14.32 6.68 -5.65
C GLY A 512 -14.14 5.48 -6.57
N LEU A 513 -14.16 4.28 -5.99
CA LEU A 513 -14.11 3.02 -6.75
C LEU A 513 -15.35 2.81 -7.61
N VAL A 514 -16.51 3.35 -7.20
CA VAL A 514 -17.67 3.48 -8.09
C VAL A 514 -17.45 4.74 -8.92
N SER A 515 -17.19 4.57 -10.20
CA SER A 515 -16.82 5.67 -11.10
C SER A 515 -18.04 6.31 -11.77
N ASP A 516 -19.09 5.53 -12.02
CA ASP A 516 -20.30 6.01 -12.66
C ASP A 516 -21.52 5.15 -12.31
N ILE A 517 -22.70 5.77 -12.31
CA ILE A 517 -23.99 5.11 -12.21
C ILE A 517 -24.85 5.64 -13.35
N ASP A 518 -25.16 4.80 -14.31
CA ASP A 518 -26.10 5.12 -15.37
C ASP A 518 -27.50 5.44 -14.79
N SER A 519 -28.34 6.13 -15.56
CA SER A 519 -29.74 6.33 -15.19
C SER A 519 -30.41 4.99 -14.92
N LEU A 520 -30.93 4.80 -13.70
CA LEU A 520 -31.61 3.59 -13.28
C LEU A 520 -33.11 3.72 -13.54
N TYR A 521 -33.70 2.79 -14.26
CA TYR A 521 -35.10 2.76 -14.59
C TYR A 521 -35.80 1.61 -13.88
N SER A 522 -36.94 1.91 -13.25
CA SER A 522 -37.77 0.92 -12.56
C SER A 522 -39.23 1.04 -12.90
N VAL A 523 -39.95 -0.05 -12.74
CA VAL A 523 -41.41 -0.12 -12.91
C VAL A 523 -42.06 -0.66 -11.65
N TYR A 524 -43.26 -0.23 -11.34
CA TYR A 524 -44.04 -0.71 -10.22
C TYR A 524 -45.53 -0.74 -10.55
N ALA A 525 -46.28 -1.53 -9.77
CA ALA A 525 -47.74 -1.54 -9.84
C ALA A 525 -48.32 -1.83 -8.46
N THR A 526 -49.38 -1.09 -8.11
CA THR A 526 -50.09 -1.28 -6.84
C THR A 526 -51.58 -1.19 -7.06
N THR A 527 -52.34 -1.92 -6.26
CA THR A 527 -53.81 -1.85 -6.27
C THR A 527 -54.34 -1.85 -4.85
N SER A 528 -55.46 -1.18 -4.61
CA SER A 528 -56.17 -1.31 -3.34
C SER A 528 -57.68 -1.38 -3.56
N TRP A 529 -58.34 -2.00 -2.60
CA TRP A 529 -59.77 -2.02 -2.45
C TRP A 529 -60.14 -1.45 -1.08
N ASP A 530 -61.03 -0.47 -1.07
CA ASP A 530 -61.45 0.27 0.11
C ASP A 530 -62.96 0.04 0.33
N GLU A 531 -63.37 -0.42 1.51
CA GLU A 531 -64.78 -0.57 1.89
C GLU A 531 -64.96 -0.25 3.37
N ASP A 532 -65.88 0.68 3.69
CA ASP A 532 -66.14 1.17 5.05
C ASP A 532 -64.86 1.55 5.81
N ASN A 533 -64.52 0.75 6.80
CA ASN A 533 -63.38 0.96 7.69
C ASN A 533 -62.12 0.15 7.27
N TRP A 534 -62.18 -0.58 6.16
CA TRP A 534 -61.11 -1.48 5.72
C TRP A 534 -60.54 -1.06 4.40
N ARG A 535 -59.23 -1.22 4.28
CA ARG A 535 -58.49 -1.19 3.04
C ARG A 535 -57.66 -2.45 2.87
N ILE A 536 -57.74 -3.09 1.74
CA ILE A 536 -56.85 -4.20 1.36
C ILE A 536 -56.05 -3.70 0.15
N TYR A 537 -54.76 -3.95 0.18
CA TYR A 537 -53.88 -3.55 -0.92
C TYR A 537 -52.85 -4.62 -1.25
N ALA A 538 -52.44 -4.65 -2.53
CA ALA A 538 -51.40 -5.57 -3.00
C ALA A 538 -50.66 -4.93 -4.19
N GLY A 539 -49.46 -5.44 -4.48
CA GLY A 539 -48.70 -4.95 -5.62
C GLY A 539 -47.33 -5.59 -5.78
N ILE A 540 -46.57 -4.97 -6.63
CA ILE A 540 -45.14 -5.23 -6.79
C ILE A 540 -44.35 -3.98 -6.41
N LYS A 541 -43.28 -4.16 -5.61
CA LYS A 541 -42.30 -3.10 -5.34
C LYS A 541 -41.62 -2.67 -6.66
N PRO A 542 -41.05 -1.46 -6.74
CA PRO A 542 -40.32 -1.04 -7.91
C PRO A 542 -39.27 -2.06 -8.31
N LYS A 543 -39.32 -2.48 -9.56
CA LYS A 543 -38.36 -3.42 -10.18
C LYS A 543 -37.47 -2.69 -11.16
N LEU A 544 -36.15 -2.76 -10.96
CA LEU A 544 -35.19 -2.24 -11.92
C LEU A 544 -35.24 -3.03 -13.23
N ILE A 545 -35.45 -2.31 -14.32
CA ILE A 545 -35.52 -2.89 -15.68
C ILE A 545 -34.31 -2.49 -16.53
N LYS A 546 -33.58 -1.42 -16.13
CA LYS A 546 -32.40 -0.94 -16.82
C LYS A 546 -31.56 -0.08 -15.87
N GLY A 547 -30.25 -0.19 -15.98
CA GLY A 547 -29.25 0.64 -15.31
C GLY A 547 -27.99 -0.16 -15.03
N ASP A 548 -26.86 0.50 -15.16
CA ASP A 548 -25.55 -0.09 -14.92
C ASP A 548 -24.75 0.73 -13.93
N ILE A 549 -23.81 0.08 -13.26
CA ILE A 549 -22.79 0.69 -12.42
C ILE A 549 -21.42 0.36 -12.99
N GLU A 550 -20.55 1.35 -13.06
CA GLU A 550 -19.17 1.19 -13.45
C GLU A 550 -18.25 1.33 -12.22
N PHE A 551 -17.36 0.34 -12.06
CA PHE A 551 -16.28 0.34 -11.07
C PHE A 551 -14.97 0.61 -11.77
N ASN A 552 -14.15 1.50 -11.21
CA ASN A 552 -12.78 1.77 -11.65
C ASN A 552 -11.82 1.20 -10.59
N LEU A 553 -11.31 0.00 -10.84
CA LEU A 553 -10.57 -0.79 -9.85
C LEU A 553 -9.07 -0.77 -10.13
N PRO A 554 -8.23 -0.31 -9.17
CA PRO A 554 -6.78 -0.40 -9.30
C PRO A 554 -6.36 -1.88 -9.27
N ASN A 555 -5.66 -2.36 -10.30
CA ASN A 555 -5.37 -3.77 -10.47
C ASN A 555 -3.88 -4.12 -10.38
N ASN A 556 -2.96 -3.25 -10.82
CA ASN A 556 -1.52 -3.45 -10.68
C ASN A 556 -0.75 -2.14 -10.82
N VAL A 557 0.47 -2.13 -10.31
CA VAL A 557 1.48 -1.10 -10.56
C VAL A 557 2.51 -1.71 -11.52
N ASP A 558 2.93 -0.98 -12.55
CA ASP A 558 3.95 -1.44 -13.49
C ASP A 558 5.38 -1.17 -12.96
N GLU A 559 6.38 -1.60 -13.72
CA GLU A 559 7.80 -1.41 -13.38
C GLU A 559 8.24 0.06 -13.27
N ASN A 560 7.48 0.99 -13.85
CA ASN A 560 7.68 2.44 -13.75
C ASN A 560 6.89 3.06 -12.58
N GLY A 561 6.14 2.23 -11.85
CA GLY A 561 5.33 2.65 -10.73
C GLY A 561 4.03 3.33 -11.09
N VAL A 562 3.51 3.10 -12.28
CA VAL A 562 2.23 3.63 -12.72
C VAL A 562 1.11 2.68 -12.33
N MET A 563 0.11 3.20 -11.60
CA MET A 563 -1.09 2.43 -11.25
C MET A 563 -2.00 2.26 -12.47
N HIS A 564 -2.34 1.03 -12.79
CA HIS A 564 -3.30 0.69 -13.83
C HIS A 564 -4.66 0.35 -13.21
N TYR A 565 -5.72 0.69 -13.94
CA TYR A 565 -7.10 0.48 -13.51
C TYR A 565 -7.84 -0.38 -14.51
N SER A 566 -8.74 -1.23 -14.01
CA SER A 566 -9.73 -1.94 -14.82
C SER A 566 -11.11 -1.34 -14.58
N LYS A 567 -11.85 -1.12 -15.67
CA LYS A 567 -13.23 -0.71 -15.63
C LYS A 567 -14.13 -1.91 -15.72
N ASN A 568 -14.94 -2.14 -14.70
CA ASN A 568 -15.90 -3.22 -14.63
C ASN A 568 -17.30 -2.64 -14.57
N LYS A 569 -18.13 -3.01 -15.54
CA LYS A 569 -19.52 -2.55 -15.62
C LYS A 569 -20.47 -3.70 -15.33
N THR A 570 -21.43 -3.49 -14.46
CA THR A 570 -22.44 -4.49 -14.09
C THR A 570 -23.84 -3.88 -14.11
N GLN A 571 -24.80 -4.67 -14.53
CA GLN A 571 -26.20 -4.30 -14.49
C GLN A 571 -26.72 -4.39 -13.06
N VAL A 572 -27.34 -3.34 -12.55
CA VAL A 572 -28.09 -3.37 -11.29
C VAL A 572 -29.38 -4.11 -11.50
N LYS A 573 -29.65 -5.09 -10.65
CA LYS A 573 -30.87 -5.91 -10.69
C LYS A 573 -31.47 -5.98 -9.30
N ASN A 574 -32.79 -6.07 -9.22
CA ASN A 574 -33.47 -6.52 -8.02
C ASN A 574 -34.49 -7.60 -8.36
N GLU A 575 -34.77 -8.43 -7.39
CA GLU A 575 -35.85 -9.43 -7.53
C GLU A 575 -37.22 -8.75 -7.55
N THR A 576 -38.18 -9.39 -8.19
CA THR A 576 -39.57 -8.91 -8.14
C THR A 576 -40.14 -9.27 -6.79
N THR A 577 -40.37 -8.28 -5.95
CA THR A 577 -40.95 -8.47 -4.63
C THR A 577 -42.42 -8.03 -4.68
N SER A 578 -43.33 -8.96 -4.49
CA SER A 578 -44.74 -8.70 -4.29
C SER A 578 -45.04 -8.41 -2.82
N PHE A 579 -46.05 -7.62 -2.57
CA PHE A 579 -46.51 -7.35 -1.21
C PHE A 579 -48.05 -7.42 -1.14
N ALA A 580 -48.55 -7.68 0.05
CA ALA A 580 -49.96 -7.60 0.38
C ALA A 580 -50.16 -7.08 1.81
N GLY A 581 -51.20 -6.36 2.02
CA GLY A 581 -51.47 -5.80 3.33
C GLY A 581 -52.89 -5.32 3.50
N GLY A 582 -53.20 -4.84 4.67
CA GLY A 582 -54.49 -4.23 4.97
C GLY A 582 -54.38 -3.21 6.08
N SER A 583 -55.25 -2.26 6.03
CA SER A 583 -55.45 -1.26 7.07
C SER A 583 -56.90 -1.26 7.57
N TRP A 584 -57.05 -0.99 8.86
CA TRP A 584 -58.34 -0.76 9.46
C TRP A 584 -58.36 0.58 10.17
N HIS A 585 -59.42 1.33 10.01
CA HIS A 585 -59.55 2.62 10.66
C HIS A 585 -60.88 2.68 11.44
N LYS A 586 -60.87 3.40 12.55
CA LYS A 586 -62.04 3.64 13.39
C LYS A 586 -62.07 5.08 13.88
N GLU A 587 -63.16 5.74 13.62
CA GLU A 587 -63.42 7.03 14.23
C GLU A 587 -63.89 6.88 15.68
N MET A 588 -63.26 7.60 16.59
CA MET A 588 -63.60 7.65 18.02
C MET A 588 -63.61 9.12 18.44
N ASN A 589 -64.83 9.68 18.66
CA ASN A 589 -65.03 11.07 19.06
C ASN A 589 -64.03 12.05 18.42
N ASP A 590 -63.05 12.47 19.20
CA ASP A 590 -62.00 13.43 18.77
C ASP A 590 -60.77 12.79 18.13
N TYR A 591 -60.78 11.48 17.90
CA TYR A 591 -59.61 10.73 17.41
C TYR A 591 -59.96 9.83 16.23
N LEU A 592 -58.99 9.60 15.36
CA LEU A 592 -59.00 8.59 14.32
C LEU A 592 -57.89 7.56 14.65
N LEU A 593 -58.28 6.30 14.89
CA LEU A 593 -57.37 5.20 15.03
C LEU A 593 -57.18 4.49 13.70
N ILE A 594 -55.95 4.31 13.29
CA ILE A 594 -55.55 3.56 12.10
C ILE A 594 -54.59 2.47 12.49
N THR A 595 -54.85 1.24 12.06
CA THR A 595 -53.94 0.13 12.20
C THR A 595 -53.59 -0.42 10.83
N ASP A 596 -52.31 -0.61 10.57
CA ASP A 596 -51.81 -1.09 9.27
C ASP A 596 -50.93 -2.33 9.48
N SER A 597 -51.04 -3.29 8.59
CA SER A 597 -50.14 -4.44 8.51
C SER A 597 -49.85 -4.79 7.05
N ILE A 598 -48.58 -4.99 6.73
CA ILE A 598 -48.14 -5.34 5.39
C ILE A 598 -46.98 -6.33 5.46
N VAL A 599 -46.95 -7.24 4.53
CA VAL A 599 -45.90 -8.25 4.35
C VAL A 599 -45.54 -8.37 2.89
N ASP A 600 -44.27 -8.62 2.62
CA ASP A 600 -43.80 -8.91 1.27
C ASP A 600 -43.36 -10.36 1.07
N SER A 601 -43.13 -10.72 -0.18
CA SER A 601 -42.66 -12.06 -0.56
C SER A 601 -41.22 -12.35 -0.09
N GLY A 602 -40.45 -11.35 0.31
CA GLY A 602 -39.11 -11.48 0.90
C GLY A 602 -39.13 -11.72 2.43
N GLY A 603 -40.33 -11.66 3.04
CA GLY A 603 -40.51 -11.84 4.49
C GLY A 603 -40.36 -10.55 5.31
N GLU A 604 -40.23 -9.38 4.67
CA GLU A 604 -40.31 -8.10 5.35
C GLU A 604 -41.73 -7.88 5.86
N HIS A 605 -41.85 -7.46 7.10
CA HIS A 605 -43.13 -7.23 7.77
C HIS A 605 -43.11 -5.86 8.42
N TYR A 606 -44.17 -5.10 8.23
CA TYR A 606 -44.38 -3.81 8.87
C TYR A 606 -45.79 -3.73 9.46
N THR A 607 -45.89 -3.25 10.69
CA THR A 607 -47.14 -2.98 11.36
C THR A 607 -47.07 -1.64 12.05
N SER A 608 -48.08 -0.81 11.88
CA SER A 608 -48.20 0.47 12.56
C SER A 608 -49.56 0.67 13.23
N ILE A 609 -49.58 1.48 14.28
CA ILE A 609 -50.79 2.00 14.93
C ILE A 609 -50.61 3.51 15.00
N VAL A 610 -51.54 4.21 14.39
CA VAL A 610 -51.53 5.67 14.37
C VAL A 610 -52.80 6.21 14.98
N ILE A 611 -52.68 7.15 15.93
CA ILE A 611 -53.78 7.85 16.56
C ILE A 611 -53.70 9.33 16.19
N ASN A 612 -54.61 9.77 15.37
CA ASN A 612 -54.68 11.18 14.95
C ASN A 612 -55.80 11.88 15.73
N LYS A 613 -55.52 13.05 16.31
CA LYS A 613 -56.51 13.91 16.89
C LYS A 613 -57.24 14.66 15.78
N LYS A 614 -58.56 14.62 15.80
CA LYS A 614 -59.37 15.47 14.90
C LYS A 614 -59.31 16.91 15.40
N PHE A 615 -58.96 17.85 14.52
CA PHE A 615 -58.99 19.28 14.81
C PHE A 615 -60.27 19.91 14.33
#